data_43c27ce112b23b0515e79f2b30a004e4
#
_entry.id   43c27ce112b23b0515e79f2b30a004e4
#
_cell.length_a   1.000
_cell.length_b   1.000
_cell.length_c   1.000
_cell.angle_alpha   90.00
_cell.angle_beta   90.00
_cell.angle_gamma   90.00
#
_symmetry.space_group_name_H-M   'P 1'
#
loop_
_entity.id
_entity.type
_entity.pdbx_description
1 polymer ?
#
loop_
_entity_poly.entity_id
_entity_poly.type
_entity_poly.pdbx_seq_one_letter_code
_entity_poly.pdbx_strand_id
1 'polypeptide(L)'
;MRAKIQRGVARNPRATHRHGMKTLELSDETYAALQRLAAANKVTLSDILTTLLDATRHTDGDPLLFFLTGAEYNVLADSIERYLALLAWVAKNFPSDFADFISHQDSARRYLMLNREEVSDIRARNLARQIDGTQFWAVMTIDAATRRRFVRRLLEFVGCHDETVMQAVRSLEIPSVTTAIRRAS
;
A
#
# COMPACT_ATOMS: atom_id res chain seq x y z
N MET A 1 -31.23 5.92 18.18
CA MET A 1 -30.47 4.67 18.49
C MET A 1 -29.23 4.61 17.63
N ARG A 2 -28.05 4.37 18.17
CA ARG A 2 -26.82 4.24 17.37
C ARG A 2 -26.50 2.76 17.24
N ALA A 3 -26.51 2.23 16.02
CA ALA A 3 -26.20 0.83 15.76
C ALA A 3 -24.67 0.67 15.58
N LYS A 4 -24.10 -0.24 16.37
CA LYS A 4 -22.67 -0.57 16.34
C LYS A 4 -22.48 -1.89 15.61
N ILE A 5 -21.88 -1.84 14.41
CA ILE A 5 -21.60 -3.04 13.63
C ILE A 5 -20.16 -3.50 13.94
N GLN A 6 -20.04 -4.66 14.57
CA GLN A 6 -18.74 -5.31 14.80
C GLN A 6 -18.44 -6.26 13.63
N ARG A 7 -17.31 -6.07 12.96
CA ARG A 7 -16.78 -7.04 12.02
C ARG A 7 -16.20 -8.22 12.79
N GLY A 8 -16.89 -9.34 12.74
CA GLY A 8 -16.32 -10.64 13.10
C GLY A 8 -15.50 -11.17 11.93
N VAL A 9 -14.18 -11.21 12.07
CA VAL A 9 -13.29 -11.82 11.08
C VAL A 9 -13.18 -13.30 11.39
N ALA A 10 -13.53 -14.16 10.42
CA ALA A 10 -13.31 -15.61 10.49
C ALA A 10 -11.81 -15.88 10.72
N ARG A 11 -11.50 -16.60 11.79
CA ARG A 11 -10.13 -16.93 12.21
C ARG A 11 -9.48 -17.87 11.21
N ASN A 12 -8.50 -17.36 10.46
CA ASN A 12 -7.47 -18.16 9.86
C ASN A 12 -6.34 -18.35 10.90
N PRO A 13 -5.95 -19.56 11.34
CA PRO A 13 -5.15 -19.77 12.55
C PRO A 13 -3.66 -19.38 12.43
N ARG A 14 -3.25 -18.67 11.38
CA ARG A 14 -1.83 -18.27 11.18
C ARG A 14 -1.55 -16.78 11.01
N ALA A 15 -2.56 -15.91 11.15
CA ALA A 15 -2.34 -14.47 11.08
C ALA A 15 -3.09 -13.78 12.23
N THR A 16 -2.46 -13.69 13.40
CA THR A 16 -2.93 -12.83 14.49
C THR A 16 -2.58 -11.37 14.18
N HIS A 17 -3.08 -10.84 13.08
CA HIS A 17 -3.15 -9.39 12.93
C HIS A 17 -4.31 -8.90 13.79
N ARG A 18 -4.00 -8.27 14.91
CA ARG A 18 -4.94 -7.41 15.64
C ARG A 18 -5.24 -6.21 14.74
N HIS A 19 -6.13 -6.38 13.78
CA HIS A 19 -6.75 -5.25 13.11
C HIS A 19 -7.56 -4.51 14.18
N GLY A 20 -7.18 -3.28 14.48
CA GLY A 20 -7.97 -2.42 15.33
C GLY A 20 -9.40 -2.38 14.78
N MET A 21 -10.41 -2.63 15.63
CA MET A 21 -11.80 -2.54 15.22
C MET A 21 -12.09 -1.10 14.80
N LYS A 22 -12.32 -0.90 13.50
CA LYS A 22 -12.84 0.38 12.99
C LYS A 22 -14.35 0.37 13.19
N THR A 23 -14.89 1.37 13.89
CA THR A 23 -16.32 1.54 14.12
C THR A 23 -16.86 2.52 13.10
N LEU A 24 -17.90 2.13 12.37
CA LEU A 24 -18.65 2.99 11.46
C LEU A 24 -19.90 3.47 12.17
N GLU A 25 -20.07 4.77 12.31
CA GLU A 25 -21.30 5.38 12.83
C GLU A 25 -22.23 5.71 11.67
N LEU A 26 -23.44 5.17 11.70
CA LEU A 26 -24.48 5.40 10.70
C LEU A 26 -25.69 6.10 11.37
N SER A 27 -26.37 6.97 10.63
CA SER A 27 -27.69 7.48 11.07
C SER A 27 -28.72 6.35 11.08
N ASP A 28 -29.73 6.45 11.93
CA ASP A 28 -30.80 5.45 12.01
C ASP A 28 -31.51 5.26 10.66
N GLU A 29 -31.67 6.32 9.91
CA GLU A 29 -32.27 6.30 8.56
C GLU A 29 -31.42 5.51 7.56
N THR A 30 -30.12 5.75 7.54
CA THR A 30 -29.15 5.04 6.68
C THR A 30 -29.10 3.56 7.05
N TYR A 31 -29.10 3.25 8.36
CA TYR A 31 -29.10 1.87 8.84
C TYR A 31 -30.36 1.11 8.40
N ALA A 32 -31.54 1.74 8.55
CA ALA A 32 -32.81 1.14 8.12
C ALA A 32 -32.90 0.96 6.59
N ALA A 33 -32.33 1.87 5.82
CA ALA A 33 -32.23 1.73 4.36
C ALA A 33 -31.36 0.55 3.96
N LEU A 34 -30.18 0.40 4.58
CA LEU A 34 -29.27 -0.72 4.34
C LEU A 34 -29.90 -2.07 4.75
N GLN A 35 -30.64 -2.12 5.86
CA GLN A 35 -31.36 -3.34 6.26
C GLN A 35 -32.43 -3.74 5.22
N ARG A 36 -33.21 -2.78 4.70
CA ARG A 36 -34.20 -3.05 3.65
C ARG A 36 -33.53 -3.58 2.38
N LEU A 37 -32.38 -3.01 2.00
CA LEU A 37 -31.63 -3.43 0.84
C LEU A 37 -31.07 -4.87 1.03
N ALA A 38 -30.56 -5.17 2.21
CA ALA A 38 -30.07 -6.51 2.57
C ALA A 38 -31.16 -7.56 2.49
N ALA A 39 -32.34 -7.25 3.06
CA ALA A 39 -33.51 -8.14 3.02
C ALA A 39 -34.02 -8.35 1.59
N ALA A 40 -34.10 -7.30 0.77
CA ALA A 40 -34.54 -7.39 -0.62
C ALA A 40 -33.61 -8.27 -1.48
N ASN A 41 -32.30 -8.21 -1.24
CA ASN A 41 -31.31 -8.97 -1.99
C ASN A 41 -30.94 -10.32 -1.35
N LYS A 42 -31.53 -10.69 -0.21
CA LYS A 42 -31.26 -11.92 0.55
C LYS A 42 -29.76 -12.10 0.91
N VAL A 43 -29.09 -11.00 1.22
CA VAL A 43 -27.67 -10.95 1.62
C VAL A 43 -27.53 -10.33 3.01
N THR A 44 -26.37 -10.46 3.62
CA THR A 44 -26.14 -9.82 4.93
C THR A 44 -25.86 -8.32 4.79
N LEU A 45 -26.10 -7.58 5.85
CA LEU A 45 -25.74 -6.16 5.92
C LEU A 45 -24.23 -5.95 5.69
N SER A 46 -23.41 -6.88 6.16
CA SER A 46 -21.97 -6.88 5.96
C SER A 46 -21.59 -7.02 4.49
N ASP A 47 -22.30 -7.88 3.74
CA ASP A 47 -22.05 -8.07 2.31
C ASP A 47 -22.41 -6.81 1.51
N ILE A 48 -23.54 -6.15 1.87
CA ILE A 48 -23.92 -4.88 1.26
C ILE A 48 -22.86 -3.79 1.55
N LEU A 49 -22.45 -3.66 2.80
CA LEU A 49 -21.41 -2.67 3.14
C LEU A 49 -20.08 -2.96 2.43
N THR A 50 -19.70 -4.22 2.31
CA THR A 50 -18.50 -4.60 1.55
C THR A 50 -18.65 -4.24 0.08
N THR A 51 -19.78 -4.59 -0.53
CA THR A 51 -20.09 -4.26 -1.94
C THR A 51 -20.10 -2.74 -2.19
N LEU A 52 -20.68 -1.96 -1.29
CA LEU A 52 -20.70 -0.50 -1.40
C LEU A 52 -19.30 0.09 -1.23
N LEU A 53 -18.51 -0.42 -0.29
CA LEU A 53 -17.12 0.01 -0.09
C LEU A 53 -16.25 -0.34 -1.29
N ASP A 54 -16.46 -1.51 -1.88
CA ASP A 54 -15.76 -1.91 -3.10
C ASP A 54 -16.22 -1.08 -4.31
N ALA A 55 -17.53 -0.82 -4.44
CA ALA A 55 -18.07 0.05 -5.48
C ALA A 55 -17.55 1.49 -5.38
N THR A 56 -17.47 2.07 -4.17
CA THR A 56 -16.88 3.41 -3.98
C THR A 56 -15.40 3.44 -4.30
N ARG A 57 -14.67 2.38 -4.03
CA ARG A 57 -13.27 2.24 -4.47
C ARG A 57 -13.14 2.20 -5.99
N HIS A 58 -14.14 1.65 -6.69
CA HIS A 58 -14.15 1.56 -8.16
C HIS A 58 -14.68 2.81 -8.86
N THR A 59 -15.56 3.60 -8.20
CA THR A 59 -16.17 4.80 -8.82
C THR A 59 -15.31 6.05 -8.74
N ASP A 60 -14.43 6.15 -7.76
CA ASP A 60 -13.52 7.32 -7.63
C ASP A 60 -12.18 7.14 -8.38
N GLY A 61 -12.08 6.18 -9.31
CA GLY A 61 -10.82 5.85 -9.98
C GLY A 61 -9.78 5.35 -8.98
N ASP A 62 -9.07 4.29 -9.27
CA ASP A 62 -8.01 3.78 -8.38
C ASP A 62 -6.94 4.89 -8.18
N PRO A 63 -6.77 5.46 -6.96
CA PRO A 63 -5.83 6.55 -6.73
C PRO A 63 -4.39 6.19 -7.08
N LEU A 64 -4.03 4.90 -6.94
CA LEU A 64 -2.72 4.42 -7.34
C LEU A 64 -2.59 4.38 -8.86
N LEU A 65 -3.64 3.95 -9.58
CA LEU A 65 -3.65 3.98 -11.03
C LEU A 65 -3.52 5.41 -11.56
N PHE A 66 -4.25 6.35 -10.96
CA PHE A 66 -4.14 7.77 -11.30
C PHE A 66 -2.70 8.30 -11.08
N PHE A 67 -2.08 7.95 -9.97
CA PHE A 67 -0.69 8.30 -9.69
C PHE A 67 0.26 7.69 -10.75
N LEU A 68 0.13 6.40 -11.05
CA LEU A 68 1.00 5.70 -12.01
C LEU A 68 0.89 6.24 -13.44
N THR A 69 -0.29 6.75 -13.82
CA THR A 69 -0.54 7.35 -15.15
C THR A 69 -0.23 8.84 -15.18
N GLY A 70 -0.01 9.47 -14.03
CA GLY A 70 0.30 10.89 -13.90
C GLY A 70 1.64 11.27 -14.56
N ALA A 71 1.71 12.51 -15.09
CA ALA A 71 2.90 13.01 -15.78
C ALA A 71 4.13 12.98 -14.86
N GLU A 72 3.99 13.32 -13.58
CA GLU A 72 5.09 13.36 -12.61
C GLU A 72 5.76 11.99 -12.43
N TYR A 73 4.97 10.91 -12.39
CA TYR A 73 5.52 9.57 -12.28
C TYR A 73 6.12 9.07 -13.59
N ASN A 74 5.50 9.41 -14.71
CA ASN A 74 5.94 8.93 -16.03
C ASN A 74 7.24 9.56 -16.54
N VAL A 75 7.58 10.76 -16.08
CA VAL A 75 8.87 11.39 -16.41
C VAL A 75 10.06 10.76 -15.67
N LEU A 76 9.82 9.98 -14.63
CA LEU A 76 10.87 9.29 -13.89
C LEU A 76 11.48 8.18 -14.77
N ALA A 77 12.71 8.39 -15.21
CA ALA A 77 13.42 7.47 -16.08
C ALA A 77 14.12 6.33 -15.33
N ASP A 78 14.38 6.51 -14.03
CA ASP A 78 15.10 5.55 -13.19
C ASP A 78 14.14 4.71 -12.34
N SER A 79 14.37 3.40 -12.33
CA SER A 79 13.62 2.46 -11.51
C SER A 79 13.75 2.73 -10.00
N ILE A 80 14.86 3.32 -9.57
CA ILE A 80 15.08 3.72 -8.17
C ILE A 80 14.21 4.93 -7.82
N GLU A 81 14.15 5.94 -8.70
CA GLU A 81 13.29 7.10 -8.49
C GLU A 81 11.82 6.71 -8.49
N ARG A 82 11.40 5.82 -9.39
CA ARG A 82 10.04 5.26 -9.38
C ARG A 82 9.72 4.49 -8.10
N TYR A 83 10.69 3.71 -7.61
CA TYR A 83 10.55 3.01 -6.33
C TYR A 83 10.34 3.99 -5.18
N LEU A 84 11.17 5.03 -5.07
CA LEU A 84 11.05 6.05 -4.03
C LEU A 84 9.74 6.84 -4.14
N ALA A 85 9.31 7.18 -5.36
CA ALA A 85 8.05 7.86 -5.60
C ALA A 85 6.84 7.02 -5.17
N LEU A 86 6.86 5.70 -5.42
CA LEU A 86 5.83 4.78 -4.93
C LEU A 86 5.81 4.72 -3.40
N LEU A 87 6.97 4.64 -2.75
CA LEU A 87 7.05 4.66 -1.29
C LEU A 87 6.50 5.97 -0.71
N ALA A 88 6.87 7.11 -1.30
CA ALA A 88 6.39 8.43 -0.90
C ALA A 88 4.87 8.53 -1.06
N TRP A 89 4.34 8.03 -2.17
CA TRP A 89 2.89 7.99 -2.43
C TRP A 89 2.16 7.16 -1.38
N VAL A 90 2.63 5.95 -1.06
CA VAL A 90 2.02 5.10 -0.03
C VAL A 90 2.09 5.75 1.34
N ALA A 91 3.24 6.29 1.73
CA ALA A 91 3.42 6.96 3.02
C ALA A 91 2.49 8.18 3.18
N LYS A 92 2.23 8.90 2.09
CA LYS A 92 1.32 10.06 2.08
C LYS A 92 -0.16 9.66 2.17
N ASN A 93 -0.57 8.63 1.43
CA ASN A 93 -1.99 8.26 1.31
C ASN A 93 -2.44 7.26 2.38
N PHE A 94 -1.51 6.48 2.94
CA PHE A 94 -1.74 5.44 3.95
C PHE A 94 -0.75 5.56 5.12
N PRO A 95 -0.65 6.72 5.81
CA PRO A 95 0.42 6.97 6.79
C PRO A 95 0.43 5.97 7.95
N SER A 96 -0.74 5.57 8.45
CA SER A 96 -0.85 4.59 9.54
C SER A 96 -0.44 3.20 9.09
N ASP A 97 -0.97 2.75 7.94
CA ASP A 97 -0.66 1.41 7.43
C ASP A 97 0.82 1.30 7.01
N PHE A 98 1.40 2.40 6.49
CA PHE A 98 2.82 2.47 6.16
C PHE A 98 3.71 2.34 7.40
N ALA A 99 3.38 3.05 8.49
CA ALA A 99 4.10 2.93 9.76
C ALA A 99 3.95 1.53 10.37
N ASP A 100 2.76 0.96 10.31
CA ASP A 100 2.49 -0.41 10.75
C ASP A 100 3.29 -1.43 9.93
N PHE A 101 3.34 -1.27 8.61
CA PHE A 101 4.13 -2.13 7.74
C PHE A 101 5.62 -2.09 8.10
N ILE A 102 6.17 -0.91 8.40
CA ILE A 102 7.57 -0.76 8.85
C ILE A 102 7.80 -1.51 10.16
N SER A 103 6.88 -1.42 11.11
CA SER A 103 7.01 -2.09 12.42
C SER A 103 6.97 -3.61 12.33
N HIS A 104 6.32 -4.15 11.30
CA HIS A 104 6.18 -5.59 11.06
C HIS A 104 7.27 -6.19 10.16
N GLN A 105 8.26 -5.40 9.74
CA GLN A 105 9.39 -5.94 9.00
C GLN A 105 10.25 -6.84 9.90
N ASP A 106 10.73 -7.95 9.32
CA ASP A 106 11.70 -8.81 9.97
C ASP A 106 12.97 -8.00 10.32
N SER A 107 13.37 -8.07 11.59
CA SER A 107 14.56 -7.37 12.11
C SER A 107 15.85 -7.67 11.33
N ALA A 108 15.93 -8.85 10.73
CA ALA A 108 17.09 -9.27 9.94
C ALA A 108 17.15 -8.64 8.54
N ARG A 109 16.02 -8.12 8.01
CA ARG A 109 15.91 -7.59 6.65
C ARG A 109 15.01 -6.37 6.60
N ARG A 110 15.41 -5.32 7.30
CA ARG A 110 14.70 -4.04 7.24
C ARG A 110 15.08 -3.29 5.98
N TYR A 111 14.10 -2.98 5.15
CA TYR A 111 14.27 -2.19 3.94
C TYR A 111 13.79 -0.75 4.10
N LEU A 112 12.93 -0.50 5.10
CA LEU A 112 12.46 0.82 5.51
C LEU A 112 12.72 1.03 7.00
N MET A 113 13.08 2.26 7.39
CA MET A 113 13.44 2.63 8.75
C MET A 113 12.95 4.02 9.08
N LEU A 114 12.80 4.28 10.39
CA LEU A 114 12.51 5.62 10.92
C LEU A 114 13.75 6.52 10.86
N ASN A 115 14.93 5.95 11.12
CA ASN A 115 16.19 6.67 11.16
C ASN A 115 17.24 6.00 10.28
N ARG A 116 18.10 6.81 9.68
CA ARG A 116 19.24 6.32 8.91
C ARG A 116 20.20 5.47 9.75
N GLU A 117 20.32 5.80 11.04
CA GLU A 117 21.20 5.15 12.02
C GLU A 117 20.78 3.73 12.38
N GLU A 118 19.51 3.35 12.12
CA GLU A 118 19.01 1.99 12.33
C GLU A 118 19.64 0.98 11.37
N VAL A 119 20.27 1.44 10.29
CA VAL A 119 21.02 0.57 9.37
C VAL A 119 22.34 0.17 10.02
N SER A 120 22.48 -1.08 10.41
CA SER A 120 23.69 -1.61 11.05
C SER A 120 24.88 -1.63 10.10
N ASP A 121 24.69 -1.92 8.82
CA ASP A 121 25.73 -1.91 7.80
C ASP A 121 26.04 -0.46 7.36
N ILE A 122 27.28 -0.04 7.56
CA ILE A 122 27.76 1.30 7.19
C ILE A 122 27.62 1.58 5.69
N ARG A 123 27.83 0.60 4.82
CA ARG A 123 27.66 0.75 3.36
C ARG A 123 26.20 0.98 3.01
N ALA A 124 25.32 0.15 3.55
CA ALA A 124 23.88 0.29 3.36
C ALA A 124 23.38 1.63 3.91
N ARG A 125 23.88 2.05 5.08
CA ARG A 125 23.56 3.35 5.71
C ARG A 125 23.95 4.52 4.80
N ASN A 126 25.13 4.50 4.19
CA ASN A 126 25.57 5.56 3.31
C ASN A 126 24.78 5.64 2.00
N LEU A 127 24.18 4.53 1.59
CA LEU A 127 23.33 4.45 0.41
C LEU A 127 21.82 4.52 0.72
N ALA A 128 21.44 4.65 2.00
CA ALA A 128 20.06 4.88 2.38
C ALA A 128 19.61 6.27 1.91
N ARG A 129 18.40 6.37 1.37
CA ARG A 129 17.78 7.62 0.90
C ARG A 129 16.52 7.90 1.70
N GLN A 130 16.34 9.16 2.07
CA GLN A 130 15.09 9.60 2.67
C GLN A 130 13.97 9.53 1.62
N ILE A 131 12.81 9.10 2.04
CA ILE A 131 11.60 9.11 1.21
C ILE A 131 11.02 10.51 1.25
N ASP A 132 10.87 11.13 0.10
CA ASP A 132 10.47 12.53 -0.02
C ASP A 132 9.17 12.84 0.73
N GLY A 133 9.18 13.96 1.46
CA GLY A 133 8.04 14.39 2.26
C GLY A 133 7.75 13.55 3.50
N THR A 134 8.65 12.66 3.90
CA THR A 134 8.48 11.77 5.06
C THR A 134 9.70 11.78 5.98
N GLN A 135 9.53 11.21 7.18
CA GLN A 135 10.65 10.94 8.10
C GLN A 135 11.33 9.60 7.83
N PHE A 136 10.83 8.79 6.91
CA PHE A 136 11.28 7.42 6.67
C PHE A 136 12.46 7.35 5.70
N TRP A 137 13.28 6.31 5.85
CA TRP A 137 14.44 6.04 5.03
C TRP A 137 14.32 4.69 4.35
N ALA A 138 14.74 4.61 3.08
CA ALA A 138 14.77 3.39 2.29
C ALA A 138 16.20 2.93 2.05
N VAL A 139 16.47 1.63 2.22
CA VAL A 139 17.75 1.01 1.88
C VAL A 139 17.83 0.79 0.37
N MET A 140 18.85 1.36 -0.26
CA MET A 140 19.01 1.33 -1.73
C MET A 140 19.90 0.18 -2.23
N THR A 141 20.56 -0.55 -1.32
CA THR A 141 21.47 -1.68 -1.68
C THR A 141 20.75 -2.97 -2.08
N ILE A 142 19.41 -2.94 -2.14
CA ILE A 142 18.60 -4.09 -2.55
C ILE A 142 18.50 -4.19 -4.08
N ASP A 143 18.51 -5.41 -4.58
CA ASP A 143 18.38 -5.68 -6.01
C ASP A 143 16.96 -5.36 -6.55
N ALA A 144 16.83 -5.25 -7.88
CA ALA A 144 15.58 -4.90 -8.53
C ALA A 144 14.44 -5.90 -8.24
N ALA A 145 14.74 -7.20 -8.14
CA ALA A 145 13.75 -8.22 -7.84
C ALA A 145 13.22 -8.09 -6.42
N THR A 146 14.10 -7.78 -5.47
CA THR A 146 13.74 -7.54 -4.07
C THR A 146 12.89 -6.26 -3.94
N ARG A 147 13.24 -5.16 -4.65
CA ARG A 147 12.42 -3.94 -4.69
C ARG A 147 11.01 -4.22 -5.17
N ARG A 148 10.85 -4.97 -6.27
CA ARG A 148 9.54 -5.34 -6.82
C ARG A 148 8.72 -6.17 -5.84
N ARG A 149 9.31 -7.19 -5.22
CA ARG A 149 8.63 -8.01 -4.21
C ARG A 149 8.22 -7.19 -2.99
N PHE A 150 9.06 -6.26 -2.59
CA PHE A 150 8.81 -5.38 -1.46
C PHE A 150 7.63 -4.43 -1.75
N VAL A 151 7.64 -3.73 -2.90
CA VAL A 151 6.54 -2.85 -3.33
C VAL A 151 5.23 -3.62 -3.43
N ARG A 152 5.25 -4.82 -4.03
CA ARG A 152 4.06 -5.68 -4.10
C ARG A 152 3.48 -5.91 -2.70
N ARG A 153 4.28 -6.40 -1.76
CA ARG A 153 3.84 -6.69 -0.39
C ARG A 153 3.31 -5.45 0.33
N LEU A 154 3.95 -4.31 0.13
CA LEU A 154 3.51 -3.04 0.71
C LEU A 154 2.14 -2.62 0.16
N LEU A 155 1.97 -2.64 -1.16
CA LEU A 155 0.71 -2.25 -1.82
C LEU A 155 -0.44 -3.23 -1.49
N GLU A 156 -0.17 -4.52 -1.43
CA GLU A 156 -1.12 -5.54 -0.96
C GLU A 156 -1.49 -5.32 0.52
N PHE A 157 -0.52 -4.96 1.37
CA PHE A 157 -0.75 -4.69 2.78
C PHE A 157 -1.68 -3.48 3.01
N VAL A 158 -1.52 -2.41 2.24
CA VAL A 158 -2.38 -1.22 2.31
C VAL A 158 -3.71 -1.40 1.57
N GLY A 159 -3.94 -2.57 0.95
CA GLY A 159 -5.21 -2.94 0.33
C GLY A 159 -5.43 -2.36 -1.06
N CYS A 160 -4.36 -2.10 -1.83
CA CYS A 160 -4.47 -1.74 -3.24
C CYS A 160 -4.99 -2.90 -4.08
N HIS A 161 -5.63 -2.60 -5.21
CA HIS A 161 -6.14 -3.59 -6.15
C HIS A 161 -5.03 -4.39 -6.82
N ASP A 162 -5.19 -5.71 -6.95
CA ASP A 162 -4.20 -6.62 -7.52
C ASP A 162 -3.74 -6.18 -8.92
N GLU A 163 -4.65 -5.74 -9.77
CA GLU A 163 -4.33 -5.27 -11.12
C GLU A 163 -3.41 -4.05 -11.10
N THR A 164 -3.72 -3.07 -10.24
CA THR A 164 -2.91 -1.85 -10.09
C THR A 164 -1.59 -2.14 -9.38
N VAL A 165 -1.57 -3.07 -8.43
CA VAL A 165 -0.34 -3.58 -7.81
C VAL A 165 0.58 -4.18 -8.88
N MET A 166 0.05 -4.99 -9.79
CA MET A 166 0.83 -5.57 -10.89
C MET A 166 1.36 -4.51 -11.84
N GLN A 167 0.59 -3.46 -12.13
CA GLN A 167 1.04 -2.34 -12.95
C GLN A 167 2.16 -1.54 -12.26
N ALA A 168 2.03 -1.26 -10.96
CA ALA A 168 3.08 -0.61 -10.19
C ALA A 168 4.38 -1.42 -10.19
N VAL A 169 4.30 -2.74 -10.01
CA VAL A 169 5.46 -3.63 -10.03
C VAL A 169 6.12 -3.65 -11.42
N ARG A 170 5.34 -3.71 -12.50
CA ARG A 170 5.85 -3.65 -13.89
C ARG A 170 6.54 -2.32 -14.20
N SER A 171 6.05 -1.22 -13.65
CA SER A 171 6.66 0.10 -13.85
C SER A 171 8.10 0.19 -13.33
N LEU A 172 8.48 -0.69 -12.39
CA LEU A 172 9.85 -0.81 -11.85
C LEU A 172 10.77 -1.70 -12.72
N GLU A 173 10.25 -2.33 -13.77
CA GLU A 173 11.04 -3.18 -14.68
C GLU A 173 11.75 -2.39 -15.78
N ILE A 174 11.42 -1.11 -15.95
CA ILE A 174 12.07 -0.27 -16.94
C ILE A 174 13.55 -0.15 -16.59
N PRO A 175 14.45 -0.59 -17.50
CA PRO A 175 15.87 -0.50 -17.24
C PRO A 175 16.27 0.97 -17.10
N SER A 176 17.08 1.26 -16.07
CA SER A 176 17.71 2.59 -15.96
C SER A 176 18.45 2.91 -17.25
N VAL A 177 18.32 4.12 -17.73
CA VAL A 177 19.00 4.59 -18.96
C VAL A 177 20.52 4.29 -18.92
N THR A 178 21.10 4.35 -17.74
CA THR A 178 22.52 3.98 -17.46
C THR A 178 22.84 2.53 -17.80
N THR A 179 21.90 1.60 -17.67
CA THR A 179 22.11 0.17 -17.99
C THR A 179 22.02 -0.07 -19.51
N ALA A 180 21.22 0.71 -20.23
CA ALA A 180 21.09 0.61 -21.67
C ALA A 180 22.38 1.04 -22.38
N ILE A 181 23.05 2.09 -21.92
CA ILE A 181 24.32 2.58 -22.48
C ILE A 181 25.45 1.55 -22.28
N ARG A 182 25.51 0.85 -21.14
CA ARG A 182 26.53 -0.17 -20.88
C ARG A 182 26.39 -1.45 -21.72
N ARG A 183 25.20 -1.73 -22.26
CA ARG A 183 24.96 -2.89 -23.13
C ARG A 183 25.21 -2.57 -24.62
N ALA A 184 25.31 -1.31 -24.98
CA ALA A 184 25.54 -0.84 -26.32
C ALA A 184 27.02 -0.49 -26.60
N SER A 185 27.90 -0.61 -25.57
CA SER A 185 29.37 -0.46 -25.67
C SER A 185 30.06 -1.80 -25.53
#